data_df9d3f300341b94abe5140d68f073ec2
#
_entry.id   df9d3f300341b94abe5140d68f073ec2
#
_cell.length_a   1.000
_cell.length_b   1.000
_cell.length_c   1.000
_cell.angle_alpha   90.00
_cell.angle_beta   90.00
_cell.angle_gamma   90.00
#
_symmetry.space_group_name_H-M   'P 1'
#
loop_
_entity.id
_entity.type
_entity.pdbx_description
1 polymer ?
#
loop_
_entity_poly.entity_id
_entity_poly.type
_entity_poly.pdbx_seq_one_letter_code
_entity_poly.pdbx_strand_id
1 'polypeptide(L)'
;MIRKYLLYAFAFTSLIFTSCMDSFLDRNPYGAIDETTFYTEAEHANLGAMACYAKLQCLNGHWAFAQLELGMTGDFSSAGFKDAQPFYGATFNPNESSIVQGVWKRCYEGIAVCNINIDGISKMGDQIISAEKRNMYLAETRFIRAFWYLRLVQFYGDVPLRSASVNDPTNSSEVQLAATSKEEIFKSLIIPDLEFATENLPDKWDEAYTHRATKGTAFAYLSEAYLIMKDYENALKAGLEVEKFDYELLDDPGRVFHIEEENSKEIIFSVGIAEGIDKYRRELYFGSKEDLGGDLGHLMRGDTYSADYFYPSKEFVDFFQ
;
A
#
# COMPACT_ATOMS: atom_id res chain seq x y z
N MET A 1 49.34 -52.26 -21.98
CA MET A 1 48.26 -51.62 -22.77
C MET A 1 47.14 -51.01 -21.86
N ILE A 2 46.63 -51.71 -20.90
CA ILE A 2 45.51 -51.27 -20.01
C ILE A 2 45.80 -49.96 -19.31
N ARG A 3 47.01 -49.68 -18.86
CA ARG A 3 47.41 -48.45 -18.15
C ARG A 3 47.30 -47.18 -18.99
N LYS A 4 47.46 -47.25 -20.31
CA LYS A 4 47.26 -46.12 -21.22
C LYS A 4 45.77 -45.79 -21.42
N TYR A 5 44.91 -46.79 -21.49
CA TYR A 5 43.45 -46.58 -21.63
C TYR A 5 42.83 -46.03 -20.36
N LEU A 6 43.33 -46.39 -19.19
CA LEU A 6 42.93 -45.82 -17.91
C LEU A 6 43.28 -44.29 -17.78
N LEU A 7 44.48 -43.92 -18.30
CA LEU A 7 44.88 -42.52 -18.35
C LEU A 7 44.01 -41.67 -19.30
N TYR A 8 43.65 -42.22 -20.46
CA TYR A 8 42.75 -41.53 -21.40
C TYR A 8 41.31 -41.45 -20.87
N ALA A 9 40.84 -42.51 -20.22
CA ALA A 9 39.52 -42.49 -19.57
C ALA A 9 39.45 -41.43 -18.42
N PHE A 10 40.52 -41.30 -17.62
CA PHE A 10 40.60 -40.32 -16.55
C PHE A 10 40.72 -38.89 -17.09
N ALA A 11 41.49 -38.68 -18.17
CA ALA A 11 41.59 -37.38 -18.84
C ALA A 11 40.27 -36.96 -19.52
N PHE A 12 39.49 -37.90 -20.03
CA PHE A 12 38.19 -37.62 -20.65
C PHE A 12 37.10 -37.33 -19.62
N THR A 13 37.14 -38.01 -18.46
CA THR A 13 36.21 -37.73 -17.35
C THR A 13 36.49 -36.37 -16.70
N SER A 14 37.73 -35.91 -16.61
CA SER A 14 38.04 -34.59 -16.04
C SER A 14 37.62 -33.40 -16.94
N LEU A 15 37.42 -33.62 -18.23
CA LEU A 15 36.92 -32.62 -19.17
C LEU A 15 35.37 -32.38 -19.05
N ILE A 16 34.64 -33.31 -18.45
CA ILE A 16 33.17 -33.21 -18.29
C ILE A 16 32.78 -32.34 -17.09
N PHE A 17 33.69 -32.10 -16.15
CA PHE A 17 33.42 -31.35 -14.92
C PHE A 17 33.72 -29.84 -15.00
N THR A 18 34.17 -29.31 -16.14
CA THR A 18 34.46 -27.89 -16.31
C THR A 18 33.31 -27.06 -16.91
N SER A 19 32.12 -27.65 -17.01
CA SER A 19 30.96 -26.98 -17.58
C SER A 19 29.98 -26.51 -16.50
N CYS A 20 30.43 -25.63 -15.62
CA CYS A 20 29.54 -24.75 -14.88
C CYS A 20 29.94 -23.31 -15.24
N MET A 21 29.46 -22.84 -16.35
CA MET A 21 29.33 -21.41 -16.59
C MET A 21 27.99 -21.01 -15.94
N ASP A 22 28.06 -20.52 -14.71
CA ASP A 22 26.88 -19.99 -13.98
C ASP A 22 26.12 -18.97 -14.84
N SER A 23 26.84 -18.19 -15.66
CA SER A 23 26.27 -17.23 -16.61
C SER A 23 25.43 -17.83 -17.75
N PHE A 24 25.51 -19.15 -18.00
CA PHE A 24 24.71 -19.81 -19.05
C PHE A 24 23.29 -20.12 -18.58
N LEU A 25 23.12 -20.34 -17.28
CA LEU A 25 21.82 -20.60 -16.65
C LEU A 25 21.14 -19.30 -16.15
N ASP A 26 21.94 -18.28 -15.91
CA ASP A 26 21.50 -16.93 -15.50
C ASP A 26 21.10 -16.10 -16.73
N ARG A 27 20.09 -16.56 -17.45
CA ARG A 27 19.48 -15.78 -18.52
C ARG A 27 18.25 -15.08 -17.99
N ASN A 28 18.30 -13.75 -18.01
CA ASN A 28 17.08 -12.95 -17.81
C ASN A 28 16.01 -13.45 -18.78
N PRO A 29 14.80 -13.79 -18.30
CA PRO A 29 13.72 -14.24 -19.17
C PRO A 29 13.46 -13.21 -20.28
N TYR A 30 13.45 -13.64 -21.51
CA TYR A 30 13.19 -12.77 -22.66
C TYR A 30 11.78 -12.17 -22.50
N GLY A 31 11.68 -10.85 -22.34
CA GLY A 31 10.39 -10.15 -22.18
C GLY A 31 9.81 -10.12 -20.76
N ALA A 32 10.51 -10.63 -19.75
CA ALA A 32 10.16 -10.35 -18.36
C ALA A 32 10.82 -9.03 -17.93
N ILE A 33 10.06 -8.18 -17.26
CA ILE A 33 10.57 -6.98 -16.61
C ILE A 33 11.36 -7.44 -15.38
N ASP A 34 12.66 -7.20 -15.40
CA ASP A 34 13.62 -7.53 -14.34
C ASP A 34 14.01 -6.20 -13.65
N GLU A 35 14.28 -6.23 -12.35
CA GLU A 35 14.72 -5.06 -11.58
C GLU A 35 15.95 -4.36 -12.19
N THR A 36 16.83 -5.10 -12.88
CA THR A 36 18.04 -4.55 -13.52
C THR A 36 17.73 -3.84 -14.85
N THR A 37 16.61 -4.17 -15.49
CA THR A 37 16.19 -3.62 -16.80
C THR A 37 15.03 -2.65 -16.70
N PHE A 38 14.34 -2.59 -15.58
CA PHE A 38 13.35 -1.57 -15.26
C PHE A 38 14.06 -0.25 -14.89
N TYR A 39 13.40 0.84 -14.79
CA TYR A 39 13.93 2.19 -14.48
C TYR A 39 14.97 2.73 -15.49
N THR A 40 14.89 2.27 -16.74
CA THR A 40 15.76 2.74 -17.84
C THR A 40 15.10 3.81 -18.70
N GLU A 41 13.81 4.04 -18.56
CA GLU A 41 13.02 5.05 -19.26
C GLU A 41 12.19 5.89 -18.27
N ALA A 42 11.93 7.15 -18.60
CA ALA A 42 11.20 8.07 -17.71
C ALA A 42 9.81 7.55 -17.33
N GLU A 43 9.13 6.84 -18.23
CA GLU A 43 7.81 6.25 -17.98
C GLU A 43 7.84 5.16 -16.91
N HIS A 44 8.98 4.51 -16.70
CA HIS A 44 9.10 3.50 -15.64
C HIS A 44 8.93 4.08 -14.23
N ALA A 45 9.27 5.36 -14.02
CA ALA A 45 9.01 6.03 -12.75
C ALA A 45 7.49 6.23 -12.53
N ASN A 46 6.75 6.59 -13.58
CA ASN A 46 5.29 6.69 -13.51
C ASN A 46 4.64 5.32 -13.23
N LEU A 47 5.06 4.29 -13.95
CA LEU A 47 4.55 2.92 -13.72
C LEU A 47 4.84 2.42 -12.31
N GLY A 48 6.03 2.74 -11.78
CA GLY A 48 6.40 2.42 -10.40
C GLY A 48 5.51 3.13 -9.38
N ALA A 49 5.24 4.41 -9.55
CA ALA A 49 4.29 5.14 -8.72
C ALA A 49 2.87 4.52 -8.81
N MET A 50 2.41 4.21 -10.04
CA MET A 50 1.11 3.55 -10.25
C MET A 50 1.01 2.18 -9.58
N ALA A 51 2.09 1.40 -9.52
CA ALA A 51 2.12 0.14 -8.79
C ALA A 51 1.87 0.33 -7.29
N CYS A 52 2.31 1.45 -6.70
CA CYS A 52 2.02 1.79 -5.30
C CYS A 52 0.54 2.14 -5.10
N TYR A 53 -0.06 2.94 -5.99
CA TYR A 53 -1.52 3.22 -5.94
C TYR A 53 -2.35 1.95 -6.12
N ALA A 54 -1.93 1.04 -7.00
CA ALA A 54 -2.64 -0.22 -7.22
C ALA A 54 -2.76 -1.05 -5.91
N LYS A 55 -1.81 -0.94 -4.99
CA LYS A 55 -1.92 -1.59 -3.68
C LYS A 55 -3.00 -0.99 -2.78
N LEU A 56 -3.36 0.29 -2.95
CA LEU A 56 -4.44 0.92 -2.17
C LEU A 56 -5.82 0.31 -2.49
N GLN A 57 -5.98 -0.31 -3.65
CA GLN A 57 -7.24 -0.98 -4.00
C GLN A 57 -7.60 -2.13 -3.04
N CYS A 58 -6.61 -2.71 -2.35
CA CYS A 58 -6.89 -3.74 -1.35
C CYS A 58 -7.60 -3.20 -0.10
N LEU A 59 -7.57 -1.88 0.15
CA LEU A 59 -8.34 -1.25 1.24
C LEU A 59 -9.84 -1.44 1.03
N ASN A 60 -10.27 -1.34 -0.22
CA ASN A 60 -11.67 -1.47 -0.60
C ASN A 60 -12.12 -2.93 -0.82
N GLY A 61 -11.23 -3.76 -1.34
CA GLY A 61 -11.53 -5.16 -1.65
C GLY A 61 -11.26 -6.13 -0.50
N HIS A 62 -10.65 -5.68 0.57
CA HIS A 62 -10.34 -6.55 1.70
C HIS A 62 -11.20 -6.19 2.90
N TRP A 63 -12.28 -6.93 3.09
CA TRP A 63 -13.22 -6.81 4.20
C TRP A 63 -12.55 -6.67 5.59
N ALA A 64 -11.29 -7.15 5.75
CA ALA A 64 -10.56 -7.07 7.01
C ALA A 64 -10.29 -5.62 7.47
N PHE A 65 -10.03 -4.66 6.55
CA PHE A 65 -9.87 -3.27 6.93
C PHE A 65 -11.18 -2.69 7.48
N ALA A 66 -12.29 -2.88 6.78
CA ALA A 66 -13.59 -2.43 7.23
C ALA A 66 -13.98 -3.07 8.57
N GLN A 67 -13.70 -4.38 8.75
CA GLN A 67 -13.98 -5.06 10.01
C GLN A 67 -13.13 -4.52 11.17
N LEU A 68 -11.84 -4.23 10.93
CA LEU A 68 -10.98 -3.68 11.97
C LEU A 68 -11.36 -2.24 12.32
N GLU A 69 -11.68 -1.42 11.32
CA GLU A 69 -12.07 -0.02 11.53
C GLU A 69 -13.46 0.10 12.18
N LEU A 70 -14.46 -0.57 11.66
CA LEU A 70 -15.84 -0.45 12.10
C LEU A 70 -16.17 -1.36 13.28
N GLY A 71 -15.59 -2.56 13.34
CA GLY A 71 -15.87 -3.53 14.40
C GLY A 71 -15.43 -3.08 15.78
N MET A 72 -14.42 -2.20 15.86
CA MET A 72 -13.90 -1.69 17.14
C MET A 72 -14.64 -0.44 17.66
N THR A 73 -15.54 0.15 16.87
CA THR A 73 -16.27 1.36 17.30
C THR A 73 -17.42 1.05 18.27
N GLY A 74 -17.94 -0.17 18.24
CA GLY A 74 -19.16 -0.52 18.98
C GLY A 74 -20.46 -0.08 18.30
N ASP A 75 -20.39 0.70 17.22
CA ASP A 75 -21.57 1.21 16.51
C ASP A 75 -22.20 0.17 15.60
N PHE A 76 -21.45 -0.85 15.25
CA PHE A 76 -21.87 -1.93 14.36
C PHE A 76 -21.76 -3.30 15.02
N SER A 77 -22.56 -4.24 14.57
CA SER A 77 -22.49 -5.65 14.93
C SER A 77 -22.49 -6.52 13.67
N SER A 78 -21.92 -7.72 13.73
CA SER A 78 -21.94 -8.69 12.63
C SER A 78 -22.56 -9.98 13.10
N ALA A 79 -23.69 -10.35 12.53
CA ALA A 79 -24.36 -11.64 12.82
C ALA A 79 -23.82 -12.77 11.93
N GLY A 80 -23.28 -12.45 10.74
CA GLY A 80 -22.99 -13.43 9.69
C GLY A 80 -21.57 -13.95 9.65
N PHE A 81 -20.59 -13.23 10.20
CA PHE A 81 -19.18 -13.56 10.05
C PHE A 81 -18.51 -13.89 11.39
N LYS A 82 -18.23 -15.17 11.61
CA LYS A 82 -17.72 -15.68 12.91
C LYS A 82 -16.39 -15.02 13.33
N ASP A 83 -15.50 -14.73 12.38
CA ASP A 83 -14.20 -14.14 12.67
C ASP A 83 -14.30 -12.66 13.06
N ALA A 84 -15.39 -11.98 12.68
CA ALA A 84 -15.64 -10.60 13.03
C ALA A 84 -16.36 -10.43 14.39
N GLN A 85 -17.15 -11.41 14.83
CA GLN A 85 -17.89 -11.31 16.08
C GLN A 85 -17.01 -10.98 17.30
N PRO A 86 -15.79 -11.54 17.46
CA PRO A 86 -14.92 -11.20 18.58
C PRO A 86 -14.50 -9.73 18.64
N PHE A 87 -14.51 -9.00 17.49
CA PHE A 87 -14.15 -7.59 17.46
C PHE A 87 -15.20 -6.72 18.14
N TYR A 88 -16.49 -7.01 17.93
CA TYR A 88 -17.59 -6.26 18.53
C TYR A 88 -17.64 -6.42 20.07
N GLY A 89 -17.13 -7.54 20.56
CA GLY A 89 -17.03 -7.81 22.01
C GLY A 89 -15.65 -7.48 22.60
N ALA A 90 -14.72 -6.98 21.80
CA ALA A 90 -13.31 -6.80 22.18
C ALA A 90 -12.66 -8.07 22.81
N THR A 91 -13.07 -9.25 22.32
CA THR A 91 -12.65 -10.56 22.85
C THR A 91 -11.73 -11.33 21.90
N PHE A 92 -11.26 -10.70 20.83
CA PHE A 92 -10.41 -11.34 19.83
C PHE A 92 -8.99 -11.61 20.36
N ASN A 93 -8.40 -12.72 19.89
CA ASN A 93 -6.98 -12.99 20.05
C ASN A 93 -6.23 -12.48 18.81
N PRO A 94 -5.37 -11.43 18.91
CA PRO A 94 -4.68 -10.90 17.75
C PRO A 94 -3.81 -11.92 17.00
N ASN A 95 -3.27 -12.91 17.72
CA ASN A 95 -2.41 -13.93 17.13
C ASN A 95 -3.17 -15.01 16.34
N GLU A 96 -4.47 -15.12 16.53
CA GLU A 96 -5.32 -16.12 15.88
C GLU A 96 -6.30 -15.50 14.88
N SER A 97 -6.47 -14.19 14.91
CA SER A 97 -7.40 -13.50 14.04
C SER A 97 -6.87 -13.37 12.61
N SER A 98 -7.58 -13.95 11.66
CA SER A 98 -7.31 -13.81 10.23
C SER A 98 -7.43 -12.36 9.77
N ILE A 99 -8.31 -11.57 10.39
CA ILE A 99 -8.51 -10.14 10.14
C ILE A 99 -7.25 -9.36 10.49
N VAL A 100 -6.76 -9.50 11.73
CA VAL A 100 -5.56 -8.80 12.20
C VAL A 100 -4.35 -9.16 11.36
N GLN A 101 -4.14 -10.45 11.10
CA GLN A 101 -3.05 -10.92 10.26
C GLN A 101 -3.18 -10.44 8.81
N GLY A 102 -4.40 -10.39 8.28
CA GLY A 102 -4.69 -9.91 6.94
C GLY A 102 -4.33 -8.45 6.74
N VAL A 103 -4.75 -7.56 7.65
CA VAL A 103 -4.41 -6.13 7.60
C VAL A 103 -2.90 -5.91 7.75
N TRP A 104 -2.23 -6.59 8.70
CA TRP A 104 -0.78 -6.56 8.86
C TRP A 104 -0.06 -6.90 7.55
N LYS A 105 -0.40 -8.03 6.96
CA LYS A 105 0.19 -8.50 5.71
C LYS A 105 0.02 -7.48 4.58
N ARG A 106 -1.18 -6.92 4.39
CA ARG A 106 -1.47 -5.95 3.33
C ARG A 106 -0.70 -4.64 3.51
N CYS A 107 -0.57 -4.14 4.73
CA CYS A 107 0.25 -2.96 4.99
C CYS A 107 1.71 -3.19 4.58
N TYR A 108 2.31 -4.31 4.97
CA TYR A 108 3.70 -4.60 4.61
C TYR A 108 3.89 -4.92 3.12
N GLU A 109 2.91 -5.51 2.45
CA GLU A 109 2.93 -5.66 0.99
C GLU A 109 2.93 -4.29 0.29
N GLY A 110 2.11 -3.35 0.76
CA GLY A 110 2.11 -1.97 0.26
C GLY A 110 3.44 -1.26 0.51
N ILE A 111 3.98 -1.36 1.72
CA ILE A 111 5.29 -0.80 2.09
C ILE A 111 6.41 -1.39 1.23
N ALA A 112 6.41 -2.71 1.00
CA ALA A 112 7.43 -3.37 0.19
C ALA A 112 7.43 -2.85 -1.25
N VAL A 113 6.25 -2.72 -1.87
CA VAL A 113 6.13 -2.14 -3.22
C VAL A 113 6.64 -0.70 -3.25
N CYS A 114 6.30 0.12 -2.25
CA CYS A 114 6.81 1.49 -2.17
C CYS A 114 8.34 1.52 -2.04
N ASN A 115 8.93 0.69 -1.19
CA ASN A 115 10.39 0.66 -1.00
C ASN A 115 11.11 0.27 -2.29
N ILE A 116 10.66 -0.77 -3.01
CA ILE A 116 11.22 -1.18 -4.30
C ILE A 116 11.19 -0.02 -5.30
N ASN A 117 10.05 0.68 -5.39
CA ASN A 117 9.91 1.79 -6.34
C ASN A 117 10.71 3.03 -5.91
N ILE A 118 10.82 3.35 -4.63
CA ILE A 118 11.68 4.42 -4.13
C ILE A 118 13.14 4.13 -4.49
N ASP A 119 13.61 2.90 -4.22
CA ASP A 119 14.98 2.49 -4.51
C ASP A 119 15.28 2.56 -6.03
N GLY A 120 14.34 2.11 -6.86
CA GLY A 120 14.48 2.14 -8.31
C GLY A 120 14.47 3.56 -8.90
N ILE A 121 13.45 4.34 -8.56
CA ILE A 121 13.29 5.73 -9.06
C ILE A 121 14.46 6.60 -8.60
N SER A 122 14.94 6.43 -7.35
CA SER A 122 16.06 7.21 -6.82
C SER A 122 17.37 7.01 -7.59
N LYS A 123 17.55 5.86 -8.23
CA LYS A 123 18.74 5.52 -9.04
C LYS A 123 18.68 6.07 -10.47
N MET A 124 17.53 6.57 -10.92
CA MET A 124 17.39 7.08 -12.28
C MET A 124 18.17 8.40 -12.42
N GLY A 125 19.11 8.43 -13.37
CA GLY A 125 19.94 9.60 -13.64
C GLY A 125 19.21 10.69 -14.44
N ASP A 126 19.75 11.91 -14.42
CA ASP A 126 19.15 13.06 -15.09
C ASP A 126 19.09 12.93 -16.64
N GLN A 127 19.84 12.00 -17.21
CA GLN A 127 19.76 11.63 -18.62
C GLN A 127 18.50 10.82 -18.97
N ILE A 128 17.85 10.22 -17.95
CA ILE A 128 16.63 9.39 -18.11
C ILE A 128 15.40 10.22 -17.78
N ILE A 129 15.43 10.94 -16.66
CA ILE A 129 14.30 11.71 -16.15
C ILE A 129 14.80 12.98 -15.47
N SER A 130 14.10 14.11 -15.66
CA SER A 130 14.48 15.35 -14.97
C SER A 130 14.33 15.19 -13.44
N ALA A 131 15.18 15.91 -12.69
CA ALA A 131 15.14 15.89 -11.24
C ALA A 131 13.76 16.24 -10.67
N GLU A 132 13.07 17.19 -11.30
CA GLU A 132 11.71 17.61 -10.93
C GLU A 132 10.71 16.45 -11.06
N LYS A 133 10.65 15.79 -12.23
CA LYS A 133 9.76 14.63 -12.43
C LYS A 133 10.13 13.45 -11.56
N ARG A 134 11.42 13.18 -11.38
CA ARG A 134 11.90 12.13 -10.47
C ARG A 134 11.42 12.38 -9.05
N ASN A 135 11.58 13.60 -8.55
CA ASN A 135 11.13 13.96 -7.20
C ASN A 135 9.62 13.92 -7.07
N MET A 136 8.87 14.28 -8.09
CA MET A 136 7.41 14.18 -8.11
C MET A 136 6.96 12.71 -7.96
N TYR A 137 7.52 11.76 -8.72
CA TYR A 137 7.16 10.34 -8.58
C TYR A 137 7.67 9.73 -7.27
N LEU A 138 8.83 10.16 -6.77
CA LEU A 138 9.29 9.81 -5.44
C LEU A 138 8.34 10.33 -4.35
N ALA A 139 7.81 11.52 -4.51
CA ALA A 139 6.87 12.12 -3.56
C ALA A 139 5.56 11.33 -3.48
N GLU A 140 5.01 10.90 -4.61
CA GLU A 140 3.86 10.01 -4.63
C GLU A 140 4.13 8.68 -3.93
N THR A 141 5.26 8.06 -4.25
CA THR A 141 5.65 6.77 -3.69
C THR A 141 5.88 6.84 -2.17
N ARG A 142 6.54 7.93 -1.71
CA ARG A 142 6.76 8.21 -0.28
C ARG A 142 5.46 8.52 0.44
N PHE A 143 4.57 9.32 -0.16
CA PHE A 143 3.24 9.58 0.39
C PHE A 143 2.48 8.27 0.65
N ILE A 144 2.46 7.36 -0.31
CA ILE A 144 1.76 6.08 -0.17
C ILE A 144 2.45 5.19 0.88
N ARG A 145 3.79 5.25 0.99
CA ARG A 145 4.52 4.54 2.05
C ARG A 145 4.16 5.09 3.43
N ALA A 146 4.11 6.40 3.59
CA ALA A 146 3.69 7.05 4.83
C ALA A 146 2.24 6.68 5.17
N PHE A 147 1.33 6.66 4.19
CA PHE A 147 -0.05 6.21 4.37
C PHE A 147 -0.14 4.79 4.95
N TRP A 148 0.63 3.83 4.40
CA TRP A 148 0.65 2.46 4.90
C TRP A 148 1.21 2.36 6.32
N TYR A 149 2.30 3.08 6.61
CA TYR A 149 2.85 3.13 7.98
C TYR A 149 1.90 3.79 8.95
N LEU A 150 1.22 4.86 8.55
CA LEU A 150 0.22 5.53 9.40
C LEU A 150 -0.88 4.54 9.83
N ARG A 151 -1.44 3.79 8.89
CA ARG A 151 -2.42 2.73 9.18
C ARG A 151 -1.83 1.64 10.08
N LEU A 152 -0.62 1.18 9.77
CA LEU A 152 0.05 0.11 10.51
C LEU A 152 0.27 0.50 11.99
N VAL A 153 0.80 1.70 12.25
CA VAL A 153 1.06 2.15 13.63
C VAL A 153 -0.21 2.54 14.38
N GLN A 154 -1.28 2.92 13.69
CA GLN A 154 -2.58 3.16 14.32
C GLN A 154 -3.20 1.86 14.83
N PHE A 155 -3.12 0.77 14.07
CA PHE A 155 -3.70 -0.51 14.46
C PHE A 155 -2.82 -1.33 15.42
N TYR A 156 -1.49 -1.30 15.24
CA TYR A 156 -0.58 -2.23 15.91
C TYR A 156 0.41 -1.56 16.89
N GLY A 157 0.51 -0.24 16.89
CA GLY A 157 1.49 0.45 17.73
C GLY A 157 2.91 0.29 17.24
N ASP A 158 3.78 -0.27 18.06
CA ASP A 158 5.19 -0.53 17.73
C ASP A 158 5.31 -1.68 16.73
N VAL A 159 5.97 -1.43 15.61
CA VAL A 159 6.08 -2.39 14.49
C VAL A 159 7.47 -2.38 13.88
N PRO A 160 7.91 -3.44 13.17
CA PRO A 160 9.18 -3.44 12.45
C PRO A 160 9.27 -2.33 11.40
N LEU A 161 10.31 -1.50 11.47
CA LEU A 161 10.55 -0.43 10.49
C LEU A 161 11.33 -0.98 9.29
N ARG A 162 10.68 -0.98 8.12
CA ARG A 162 11.26 -1.34 6.82
C ARG A 162 11.32 -0.09 5.95
N SER A 163 12.47 0.57 5.95
CA SER A 163 12.67 1.84 5.22
C SER A 163 13.27 1.65 3.82
N ALA A 164 13.69 0.43 3.46
CA ALA A 164 14.29 0.07 2.19
C ALA A 164 13.76 -1.28 1.68
N SER A 165 14.01 -1.61 0.42
CA SER A 165 13.74 -2.93 -0.15
C SER A 165 14.62 -4.01 0.52
N VAL A 166 14.13 -5.25 0.51
CA VAL A 166 14.89 -6.41 0.96
C VAL A 166 15.69 -6.93 -0.22
N ASN A 167 17.02 -6.90 -0.12
CA ASN A 167 17.90 -7.36 -1.19
C ASN A 167 18.09 -8.88 -1.16
N ASP A 168 18.19 -9.45 0.04
CA ASP A 168 18.33 -10.89 0.23
C ASP A 168 17.28 -11.42 1.20
N PRO A 169 16.20 -12.06 0.71
CA PRO A 169 15.16 -12.62 1.55
C PRO A 169 15.63 -13.81 2.40
N THR A 170 16.82 -14.36 2.16
CA THR A 170 17.42 -15.41 2.99
C THR A 170 18.25 -14.84 4.14
N ASN A 171 18.58 -13.55 4.09
CA ASN A 171 19.33 -12.86 5.13
C ASN A 171 18.41 -12.51 6.32
N SER A 172 18.55 -13.24 7.43
CA SER A 172 17.72 -13.04 8.61
C SER A 172 17.80 -11.62 9.19
N SER A 173 18.93 -10.93 9.04
CA SER A 173 19.09 -9.55 9.52
C SER A 173 18.30 -8.53 8.71
N GLU A 174 17.98 -8.82 7.46
CA GLU A 174 17.10 -8.00 6.62
C GLU A 174 15.63 -8.34 6.82
N VAL A 175 15.32 -9.59 7.18
CA VAL A 175 13.95 -10.10 7.25
C VAL A 175 13.37 -10.04 8.66
N GLN A 176 14.16 -10.38 9.69
CA GLN A 176 13.71 -10.45 11.09
C GLN A 176 14.07 -9.17 11.84
N LEU A 177 13.33 -8.11 11.61
CA LEU A 177 13.52 -6.84 12.30
C LEU A 177 12.75 -6.83 13.62
N ALA A 178 13.38 -6.26 14.66
CA ALA A 178 12.69 -5.94 15.89
C ALA A 178 11.64 -4.84 15.68
N ALA A 179 10.67 -4.76 16.57
CA ALA A 179 9.71 -3.67 16.58
C ALA A 179 10.44 -2.35 16.91
N THR A 180 10.10 -1.31 16.16
CA THR A 180 10.52 0.07 16.38
C THR A 180 9.33 0.80 17.00
N SER A 181 9.58 1.70 17.93
CA SER A 181 8.51 2.45 18.59
C SER A 181 7.71 3.27 17.57
N LYS A 182 6.40 3.37 17.81
CA LYS A 182 5.50 4.20 17.02
C LYS A 182 6.05 5.62 16.85
N GLU A 183 6.53 6.23 17.94
CA GLU A 183 7.09 7.59 17.92
C GLU A 183 8.31 7.71 17.00
N GLU A 184 9.20 6.71 17.03
CA GLU A 184 10.38 6.70 16.17
C GLU A 184 9.98 6.54 14.70
N ILE A 185 8.97 5.70 14.38
CA ILE A 185 8.46 5.54 13.02
C ILE A 185 7.87 6.85 12.49
N PHE A 186 7.14 7.59 13.33
CA PHE A 186 6.63 8.91 12.94
C PHE A 186 7.78 9.87 12.61
N LYS A 187 8.80 9.96 13.47
CA LYS A 187 9.90 10.90 13.33
C LYS A 187 10.87 10.55 12.20
N SER A 188 11.15 9.26 12.01
CA SER A 188 12.18 8.83 11.06
C SER A 188 11.64 8.47 9.67
N LEU A 189 10.32 8.25 9.51
CA LEU A 189 9.75 7.85 8.23
C LEU A 189 8.48 8.62 7.87
N ILE A 190 7.41 8.56 8.69
CA ILE A 190 6.09 9.08 8.28
C ILE A 190 6.17 10.59 8.02
N ILE A 191 6.65 11.37 8.99
CA ILE A 191 6.75 12.83 8.85
C ILE A 191 7.71 13.22 7.73
N PRO A 192 8.96 12.70 7.66
CA PRO A 192 9.86 13.03 6.55
C PRO A 192 9.34 12.65 5.16
N ASP A 193 8.59 11.55 5.03
CA ASP A 193 8.00 11.17 3.75
C ASP A 193 6.86 12.12 3.35
N LEU A 194 6.03 12.54 4.31
CA LEU A 194 4.97 13.52 4.07
C LEU A 194 5.50 14.92 3.80
N GLU A 195 6.54 15.37 4.53
CA GLU A 195 7.22 16.65 4.26
C GLU A 195 7.80 16.68 2.84
N PHE A 196 8.50 15.61 2.43
CA PHE A 196 8.99 15.49 1.07
C PHE A 196 7.85 15.54 0.04
N ALA A 197 6.70 14.94 0.35
CA ALA A 197 5.51 14.98 -0.48
C ALA A 197 4.93 16.40 -0.59
N THR A 198 4.88 17.18 0.49
CA THR A 198 4.41 18.58 0.44
C THR A 198 5.29 19.48 -0.42
N GLU A 199 6.58 19.15 -0.55
CA GLU A 199 7.51 19.95 -1.35
C GLU A 199 7.46 19.60 -2.84
N ASN A 200 7.18 18.35 -3.21
CA ASN A 200 7.43 17.83 -4.55
C ASN A 200 6.18 17.36 -5.30
N LEU A 201 5.02 17.23 -4.64
CA LEU A 201 3.76 16.93 -5.33
C LEU A 201 3.20 18.19 -6.01
N PRO A 202 2.45 18.02 -7.12
CA PRO A 202 1.75 19.13 -7.75
C PRO A 202 0.56 19.58 -6.91
N ASP A 203 0.16 20.83 -7.10
CA ASP A 203 -1.04 21.39 -6.47
C ASP A 203 -2.32 20.72 -7.02
N LYS A 204 -2.30 20.35 -8.30
CA LYS A 204 -3.40 19.68 -9.00
C LYS A 204 -2.84 18.80 -10.12
N TRP A 205 -3.50 17.69 -10.37
CA TRP A 205 -3.27 16.82 -11.52
C TRP A 205 -4.22 17.15 -12.68
N ASP A 206 -3.85 16.74 -13.90
CA ASP A 206 -4.78 16.75 -15.03
C ASP A 206 -5.99 15.86 -14.75
N GLU A 207 -7.13 16.12 -15.41
CA GLU A 207 -8.39 15.38 -15.20
C GLU A 207 -8.27 13.86 -15.33
N ALA A 208 -7.32 13.38 -16.15
CA ALA A 208 -7.05 11.96 -16.30
C ALA A 208 -6.42 11.30 -15.06
N TYR A 209 -5.99 12.08 -14.07
CA TYR A 209 -5.22 11.64 -12.90
C TYR A 209 -5.79 12.14 -11.57
N THR A 210 -7.08 12.37 -11.51
CA THR A 210 -7.79 12.98 -10.36
C THR A 210 -7.60 12.27 -9.02
N HIS A 211 -7.32 10.96 -9.04
CA HIS A 211 -7.14 10.15 -7.82
C HIS A 211 -5.68 10.02 -7.36
N ARG A 212 -4.77 10.83 -7.91
CA ARG A 212 -3.38 10.88 -7.44
C ARG A 212 -3.23 11.90 -6.30
N ALA A 213 -2.32 11.62 -5.38
CA ALA A 213 -2.02 12.52 -4.27
C ALA A 213 -1.54 13.88 -4.77
N THR A 214 -2.05 14.94 -4.17
CA THR A 214 -1.67 16.34 -4.41
C THR A 214 -0.87 16.88 -3.23
N LYS A 215 -0.32 18.07 -3.38
CA LYS A 215 0.31 18.79 -2.27
C LYS A 215 -0.68 19.01 -1.11
N GLY A 216 -1.93 19.37 -1.41
CA GLY A 216 -2.98 19.53 -0.40
C GLY A 216 -3.27 18.22 0.34
N THR A 217 -3.29 17.09 -0.37
CA THR A 217 -3.39 15.76 0.24
C THR A 217 -2.24 15.51 1.22
N ALA A 218 -1.00 15.81 0.82
CA ALA A 218 0.17 15.61 1.68
C ALA A 218 0.11 16.46 2.96
N PHE A 219 -0.31 17.73 2.86
CA PHE A 219 -0.51 18.59 4.03
C PHE A 219 -1.60 18.08 4.97
N ALA A 220 -2.70 17.54 4.44
CA ALA A 220 -3.77 16.97 5.25
C ALA A 220 -3.28 15.78 6.07
N TYR A 221 -2.55 14.85 5.45
CA TYR A 221 -1.96 13.71 6.14
C TYR A 221 -0.83 14.09 7.09
N LEU A 222 -0.06 15.14 6.77
CA LEU A 222 0.97 15.69 7.66
C LEU A 222 0.33 16.28 8.93
N SER A 223 -0.79 17.01 8.76
CA SER A 223 -1.57 17.52 9.89
C SER A 223 -2.09 16.37 10.78
N GLU A 224 -2.64 15.32 10.19
CA GLU A 224 -3.07 14.11 10.91
C GLU A 224 -1.92 13.46 11.67
N ALA A 225 -0.76 13.30 11.01
CA ALA A 225 0.43 12.70 11.62
C ALA A 225 0.90 13.47 12.86
N TYR A 226 0.97 14.80 12.78
CA TYR A 226 1.30 15.66 13.92
C TYR A 226 0.23 15.62 15.01
N LEU A 227 -1.05 15.56 14.63
CA LEU A 227 -2.16 15.45 15.59
C LEU A 227 -2.07 14.15 16.41
N ILE A 228 -1.78 13.03 15.77
CA ILE A 228 -1.58 11.73 16.44
C ILE A 228 -0.37 11.78 17.39
N MET A 229 0.68 12.50 17.02
CA MET A 229 1.86 12.73 17.87
C MET A 229 1.61 13.77 18.97
N LYS A 230 0.42 14.38 19.03
CA LYS A 230 0.06 15.48 19.95
C LYS A 230 0.91 16.73 19.76
N ASP A 231 1.52 16.90 18.62
CA ASP A 231 2.20 18.12 18.20
C ASP A 231 1.19 19.07 17.56
N TYR A 232 0.37 19.68 18.41
CA TYR A 232 -0.76 20.51 17.95
C TYR A 232 -0.32 21.76 17.20
N GLU A 233 0.88 22.28 17.49
CA GLU A 233 1.41 23.46 16.81
C GLU A 233 1.69 23.15 15.33
N ASN A 234 2.42 22.06 15.06
CA ASN A 234 2.72 21.67 13.69
C ASN A 234 1.49 21.09 12.98
N ALA A 235 0.60 20.40 13.69
CA ALA A 235 -0.68 19.97 13.14
C ALA A 235 -1.51 21.16 12.62
N LEU A 236 -1.64 22.23 13.42
CA LEU A 236 -2.33 23.44 12.99
C LEU A 236 -1.67 24.11 11.79
N LYS A 237 -0.33 24.24 11.81
CA LYS A 237 0.42 24.80 10.66
C LYS A 237 0.15 24.03 9.37
N ALA A 238 0.24 22.71 9.41
CA ALA A 238 -0.02 21.87 8.24
C ALA A 238 -1.49 21.94 7.80
N GLY A 239 -2.45 21.97 8.76
CA GLY A 239 -3.87 22.13 8.45
C GLY A 239 -4.19 23.46 7.76
N LEU A 240 -3.59 24.57 8.20
CA LEU A 240 -3.74 25.88 7.56
C LEU A 240 -3.15 25.94 6.14
N GLU A 241 -2.17 25.08 5.82
CA GLU A 241 -1.70 24.96 4.44
C GLU A 241 -2.76 24.32 3.54
N VAL A 242 -3.57 23.37 4.06
CA VAL A 242 -4.67 22.74 3.28
C VAL A 242 -5.69 23.78 2.82
N GLU A 243 -6.01 24.79 3.65
CA GLU A 243 -6.95 25.86 3.32
C GLU A 243 -6.53 26.73 2.12
N LYS A 244 -5.26 26.65 1.71
CA LYS A 244 -4.77 27.40 0.53
C LYS A 244 -5.11 26.72 -0.80
N PHE A 245 -5.60 25.49 -0.77
CA PHE A 245 -6.04 24.75 -1.94
C PHE A 245 -7.54 24.88 -2.14
N ASP A 246 -8.02 24.54 -3.32
CA ASP A 246 -9.43 24.70 -3.73
C ASP A 246 -10.32 23.55 -3.18
N TYR A 247 -10.25 23.32 -1.86
CA TYR A 247 -11.15 22.41 -1.16
C TYR A 247 -12.31 23.18 -0.54
N GLU A 248 -13.51 22.60 -0.59
CA GLU A 248 -14.75 23.23 -0.14
C GLU A 248 -15.74 22.18 0.35
N LEU A 249 -16.36 22.41 1.50
CA LEU A 249 -17.41 21.51 2.00
C LEU A 249 -18.66 21.63 1.14
N LEU A 250 -19.32 20.51 0.89
CA LEU A 250 -20.64 20.50 0.26
C LEU A 250 -21.71 21.04 1.23
N ASP A 251 -22.70 21.72 0.70
CA ASP A 251 -23.82 22.26 1.51
C ASP A 251 -24.61 21.16 2.22
N ASP A 252 -24.67 19.97 1.62
CA ASP A 252 -25.32 18.78 2.17
C ASP A 252 -24.28 17.66 2.32
N PRO A 253 -23.90 17.29 3.56
CA PRO A 253 -22.94 16.21 3.82
C PRO A 253 -23.36 14.86 3.23
N GLY A 254 -24.66 14.61 3.05
CA GLY A 254 -25.17 13.38 2.45
C GLY A 254 -24.77 13.24 0.98
N ARG A 255 -24.56 14.34 0.30
CA ARG A 255 -24.21 14.34 -1.13
C ARG A 255 -22.81 13.81 -1.43
N VAL A 256 -21.87 13.87 -0.48
CA VAL A 256 -20.50 13.35 -0.68
C VAL A 256 -20.47 11.88 -1.14
N PHE A 257 -21.52 11.13 -0.79
CA PHE A 257 -21.67 9.72 -1.18
C PHE A 257 -22.39 9.50 -2.51
N HIS A 258 -22.79 10.56 -3.20
CA HIS A 258 -23.43 10.46 -4.50
C HIS A 258 -22.36 10.37 -5.61
N ILE A 259 -22.66 9.62 -6.67
CA ILE A 259 -21.73 9.41 -7.77
C ILE A 259 -21.39 10.72 -8.52
N GLU A 260 -22.32 11.67 -8.52
CA GLU A 260 -22.13 12.99 -9.12
C GLU A 260 -21.08 13.83 -8.39
N GLU A 261 -20.80 13.49 -7.14
CA GLU A 261 -19.84 14.19 -6.28
C GLU A 261 -18.52 13.43 -6.10
N GLU A 262 -18.27 12.37 -6.88
CA GLU A 262 -17.09 11.51 -6.77
C GLU A 262 -15.76 12.30 -6.86
N ASN A 263 -15.77 13.44 -7.56
CA ASN A 263 -14.62 14.34 -7.69
C ASN A 263 -14.92 15.75 -7.17
N SER A 264 -15.83 15.86 -6.18
CA SER A 264 -16.17 17.16 -5.58
C SER A 264 -14.97 17.75 -4.84
N LYS A 265 -15.04 19.05 -4.59
CA LYS A 265 -14.00 19.78 -3.84
C LYS A 265 -13.87 19.37 -2.37
N GLU A 266 -14.84 18.66 -1.82
CA GLU A 266 -14.75 18.12 -0.46
C GLU A 266 -13.77 16.96 -0.36
N ILE A 267 -13.52 16.25 -1.47
CA ILE A 267 -12.65 15.08 -1.48
C ILE A 267 -11.19 15.49 -1.59
N ILE A 268 -10.45 15.36 -0.51
CA ILE A 268 -9.00 15.64 -0.47
C ILE A 268 -8.19 14.52 -1.12
N PHE A 269 -8.60 13.25 -0.90
CA PHE A 269 -7.96 12.08 -1.47
C PHE A 269 -8.96 10.92 -1.59
N SER A 270 -8.95 10.25 -2.72
CA SER A 270 -9.76 9.05 -2.94
C SER A 270 -8.99 8.00 -3.75
N VAL A 271 -9.39 6.75 -3.62
CA VAL A 271 -8.87 5.65 -4.42
C VAL A 271 -9.91 5.31 -5.49
N GLY A 272 -9.64 5.71 -6.73
CA GLY A 272 -10.52 5.45 -7.86
C GLY A 272 -10.61 3.96 -8.20
N ILE A 273 -11.83 3.44 -8.36
CA ILE A 273 -12.10 2.08 -8.79
C ILE A 273 -12.94 2.14 -10.05
N ALA A 274 -12.39 1.68 -11.18
CA ALA A 274 -13.12 1.68 -12.44
C ALA A 274 -14.01 0.45 -12.55
N GLU A 275 -15.26 0.66 -12.98
CA GLU A 275 -16.20 -0.41 -13.29
C GLU A 275 -15.73 -1.23 -14.50
N GLY A 276 -15.90 -2.55 -14.47
CA GLY A 276 -15.66 -3.45 -15.63
C GLY A 276 -14.22 -3.93 -15.83
N ILE A 277 -13.25 -3.47 -15.05
CA ILE A 277 -11.86 -3.95 -15.11
C ILE A 277 -11.63 -5.16 -14.17
N ASP A 278 -12.60 -5.49 -13.38
CA ASP A 278 -12.57 -6.48 -12.29
C ASP A 278 -12.06 -7.86 -12.67
N LYS A 279 -12.43 -8.35 -13.86
CA LYS A 279 -12.12 -9.73 -14.24
C LYS A 279 -10.63 -9.99 -14.44
N TYR A 280 -9.90 -9.02 -15.00
CA TYR A 280 -8.46 -9.12 -15.26
C TYR A 280 -7.61 -8.74 -14.04
N ARG A 281 -8.06 -7.76 -13.25
CA ARG A 281 -7.34 -7.32 -12.04
C ARG A 281 -7.42 -8.34 -10.92
N ARG A 282 -8.53 -9.06 -10.81
CA ARG A 282 -8.71 -10.13 -9.84
C ARG A 282 -7.61 -11.19 -9.92
N GLU A 283 -7.27 -11.62 -11.14
CA GLU A 283 -6.30 -12.70 -11.35
C GLU A 283 -4.85 -12.23 -11.20
N LEU A 284 -4.54 -10.98 -11.55
CA LEU A 284 -3.17 -10.45 -11.54
C LEU A 284 -2.68 -9.98 -10.17
N TYR A 285 -3.56 -9.46 -9.33
CA TYR A 285 -3.13 -8.79 -8.09
C TYR A 285 -3.40 -9.58 -6.81
N PHE A 286 -4.30 -10.54 -6.83
CA PHE A 286 -4.75 -11.22 -5.60
C PHE A 286 -4.53 -12.74 -5.59
N GLY A 287 -4.05 -13.33 -6.65
CA GLY A 287 -3.62 -14.74 -6.71
C GLY A 287 -4.73 -15.77 -6.64
N SER A 288 -5.94 -15.44 -6.22
CA SER A 288 -7.08 -16.36 -6.21
C SER A 288 -8.42 -15.62 -6.27
N LYS A 289 -9.44 -16.28 -6.83
CA LYS A 289 -10.83 -15.78 -6.85
C LYS A 289 -11.44 -15.67 -5.45
N GLU A 290 -10.85 -16.32 -4.47
CA GLU A 290 -11.37 -16.43 -3.10
C GLU A 290 -10.90 -15.30 -2.18
N ASP A 291 -9.76 -14.66 -2.50
CA ASP A 291 -9.21 -13.55 -1.70
C ASP A 291 -9.88 -12.18 -1.95
N LEU A 292 -10.80 -12.13 -2.88
CA LEU A 292 -11.61 -10.96 -3.16
C LEU A 292 -12.90 -11.01 -2.34
N GLY A 293 -12.73 -11.06 -1.04
CA GLY A 293 -13.84 -10.89 -0.13
C GLY A 293 -14.61 -9.64 -0.51
N GLY A 294 -15.74 -9.84 -1.15
CA GLY A 294 -16.80 -8.89 -1.39
C GLY A 294 -16.36 -7.51 -1.85
N ASP A 295 -16.50 -7.24 -3.09
CA ASP A 295 -16.80 -5.93 -3.61
C ASP A 295 -17.70 -5.18 -2.61
N LEU A 296 -17.26 -4.03 -2.07
CA LEU A 296 -18.13 -3.18 -1.25
C LEU A 296 -19.43 -2.85 -1.98
N GLY A 297 -19.43 -2.87 -3.32
CA GLY A 297 -20.62 -2.82 -4.15
C GLY A 297 -21.61 -3.96 -3.87
N HIS A 298 -21.17 -5.15 -3.51
CA HIS A 298 -22.05 -6.22 -3.05
C HIS A 298 -22.61 -5.95 -1.65
N LEU A 299 -21.85 -5.30 -0.78
CA LEU A 299 -22.33 -4.87 0.55
C LEU A 299 -23.41 -3.79 0.44
N MET A 300 -23.36 -2.96 -0.59
CA MET A 300 -24.28 -1.83 -0.79
C MET A 300 -25.47 -2.15 -1.72
N ARG A 301 -25.42 -3.20 -2.54
CA ARG A 301 -26.45 -3.46 -3.59
C ARG A 301 -27.70 -4.17 -3.11
N GLY A 302 -27.74 -4.73 -1.92
CA GLY A 302 -28.93 -5.43 -1.42
C GLY A 302 -29.33 -6.66 -2.23
N ASP A 303 -28.41 -7.24 -3.03
CA ASP A 303 -28.67 -8.48 -3.78
C ASP A 303 -28.70 -9.67 -2.81
N THR A 304 -29.32 -10.74 -3.23
CA THR A 304 -29.54 -11.99 -2.48
C THR A 304 -28.26 -12.71 -2.02
N TYR A 305 -27.08 -12.17 -2.32
CA TYR A 305 -25.76 -12.62 -1.87
C TYR A 305 -25.04 -11.60 -0.97
N SER A 306 -25.71 -10.49 -0.58
CA SER A 306 -25.15 -9.64 0.48
C SER A 306 -25.15 -10.44 1.78
N ALA A 307 -23.99 -10.95 2.15
CA ALA A 307 -23.81 -11.35 3.51
C ALA A 307 -23.95 -10.07 4.33
N ASP A 308 -24.91 -10.03 5.21
CA ASP A 308 -25.13 -8.92 6.15
C ASP A 308 -23.95 -8.85 7.12
N TYR A 309 -22.86 -8.24 6.69
CA TYR A 309 -21.62 -8.19 7.48
C TYR A 309 -21.66 -7.09 8.55
N PHE A 310 -22.47 -6.06 8.34
CA PHE A 310 -22.55 -4.92 9.25
C PHE A 310 -24.01 -4.57 9.54
N TYR A 311 -24.36 -4.61 10.81
CA TYR A 311 -25.63 -4.08 11.31
C TYR A 311 -25.31 -2.92 12.27
N PRO A 312 -26.03 -1.81 12.21
CA PRO A 312 -25.92 -0.80 13.25
C PRO A 312 -26.28 -1.43 14.59
N SER A 313 -25.52 -1.13 15.63
CA SER A 313 -25.85 -1.57 16.98
C SER A 313 -27.16 -0.92 17.44
N LYS A 314 -27.82 -1.56 18.42
CA LYS A 314 -29.04 -0.99 18.98
C LYS A 314 -28.77 0.40 19.57
N GLU A 315 -27.68 0.56 20.26
CA GLU A 315 -27.22 1.81 20.86
C GLU A 315 -27.02 2.91 19.82
N PHE A 316 -26.42 2.57 18.67
CA PHE A 316 -26.27 3.51 17.55
C PHE A 316 -27.62 3.93 16.98
N VAL A 317 -28.55 2.99 16.75
CA VAL A 317 -29.90 3.30 16.26
C VAL A 317 -30.68 4.15 17.26
N ASP A 318 -30.62 3.79 18.55
CA ASP A 318 -31.31 4.53 19.62
C ASP A 318 -30.80 5.98 19.76
N PHE A 319 -29.54 6.25 19.43
CA PHE A 319 -28.94 7.58 19.46
C PHE A 319 -29.57 8.55 18.44
N PHE A 320 -30.06 8.05 17.30
CA PHE A 320 -30.67 8.84 16.23
C PHE A 320 -32.21 8.87 16.29
N GLN A 321 -32.83 8.21 17.25
CA GLN A 321 -34.28 8.28 17.48
C GLN A 321 -34.64 9.30 18.59
#